data_e9223f1a59deae815b424894bb8cea08
#
_entry.id   e9223f1a59deae815b424894bb8cea08
#
_cell.length_a   1.000
_cell.length_b   1.000
_cell.length_c   1.000
_cell.angle_alpha   90.00
_cell.angle_beta   90.00
_cell.angle_gamma   90.00
#
_symmetry.space_group_name_H-M   'P 1'
#
loop_
_entity.id
_entity.type
_entity.pdbx_description
1 polymer ?
#
loop_
_entity_poly.entity_id
_entity_poly.type
_entity_poly.pdbx_seq_one_letter_code
_entity_poly.pdbx_strand_id
1 'polypeptide(L)'
;MNNTKKLSTNVIVFGALMTALVVILQLMGAFIKFGMFSVSLVLIPIVIGAAVCGSGIGAWLGLVFGAVVLLSGDAGAFLAVNVPGTIITVLLKGVACGFFAGAVYRLVEKYNRYAAVIAAAIVCPLVNTGIFLLGCRLFFMDTVAAWAAAEDFGDNAVRYMFFVLAGGNFLFELCLNIVISPIIFRLLNIRKKQG
;
A
#
# COMPACT_ATOMS: atom_id res chain seq x y z
N MET A 1 -26.34 -24.05 6.53
CA MET A 1 -26.70 -23.36 5.27
C MET A 1 -25.69 -22.22 5.04
N ASN A 2 -24.72 -22.44 4.15
CA ASN A 2 -23.68 -21.43 3.83
C ASN A 2 -24.32 -20.34 2.95
N ASN A 3 -24.60 -19.20 3.56
CA ASN A 3 -25.03 -18.00 2.86
C ASN A 3 -23.80 -17.30 2.29
N THR A 4 -23.22 -17.82 1.22
CA THR A 4 -22.19 -17.15 0.44
C THR A 4 -22.84 -15.94 -0.22
N LYS A 5 -22.67 -14.74 0.36
CA LYS A 5 -23.06 -13.49 -0.27
C LYS A 5 -22.35 -13.40 -1.62
N LYS A 6 -23.06 -13.66 -2.71
CA LYS A 6 -22.56 -13.48 -4.08
C LYS A 6 -22.14 -12.01 -4.21
N LEU A 7 -20.88 -11.79 -4.60
CA LEU A 7 -20.42 -10.45 -4.96
C LEU A 7 -21.25 -9.95 -6.12
N SER A 8 -21.75 -8.72 -6.03
CA SER A 8 -22.51 -8.15 -7.17
C SER A 8 -21.57 -7.98 -8.37
N THR A 9 -22.11 -8.16 -9.58
CA THR A 9 -21.34 -8.00 -10.82
C THR A 9 -20.61 -6.66 -10.89
N ASN A 10 -21.23 -5.59 -10.39
CA ASN A 10 -20.62 -4.26 -10.30
C ASN A 10 -19.37 -4.20 -9.42
N VAL A 11 -19.33 -4.97 -8.33
CA VAL A 11 -18.15 -5.06 -7.44
C VAL A 11 -17.03 -5.82 -8.14
N ILE A 12 -17.37 -6.89 -8.85
CA ILE A 12 -16.38 -7.70 -9.59
C ILE A 12 -15.74 -6.87 -10.71
N VAL A 13 -16.56 -6.21 -11.54
CA VAL A 13 -16.07 -5.37 -12.65
C VAL A 13 -15.19 -4.23 -12.15
N PHE A 14 -15.64 -3.53 -11.10
CA PHE A 14 -14.86 -2.44 -10.54
C PHE A 14 -13.58 -2.93 -9.88
N GLY A 15 -13.62 -4.05 -9.16
CA GLY A 15 -12.45 -4.70 -8.58
C GLY A 15 -11.41 -5.10 -9.63
N ALA A 16 -11.87 -5.66 -10.77
CA ALA A 16 -11.01 -6.01 -11.90
C ALA A 16 -10.35 -4.77 -12.53
N LEU A 17 -11.09 -3.67 -12.70
CA LEU A 17 -10.57 -2.41 -13.22
C LEU A 17 -9.49 -1.83 -12.26
N MET A 18 -9.75 -1.84 -10.95
CA MET A 18 -8.77 -1.39 -9.95
C MET A 18 -7.55 -2.31 -9.91
N THR A 19 -7.73 -3.62 -10.11
CA THR A 19 -6.62 -4.58 -10.23
C THR A 19 -5.70 -4.24 -11.40
N ALA A 20 -6.27 -3.96 -12.57
CA ALA A 20 -5.49 -3.54 -13.73
C ALA A 20 -4.72 -2.24 -13.47
N LEU A 21 -5.35 -1.25 -12.82
CA LEU A 21 -4.69 0.00 -12.45
C LEU A 21 -3.54 -0.23 -11.46
N VAL A 22 -3.72 -1.10 -10.46
CA VAL A 22 -2.65 -1.47 -9.52
C VAL A 22 -1.45 -2.05 -10.25
N VAL A 23 -1.67 -2.99 -11.17
CA VAL A 23 -0.59 -3.61 -11.96
C VAL A 23 0.13 -2.58 -12.81
N ILE A 24 -0.60 -1.77 -13.57
CA ILE A 24 -0.02 -0.76 -14.47
C ILE A 24 0.78 0.28 -13.68
N LEU A 25 0.19 0.84 -12.61
CA LEU A 25 0.86 1.88 -11.82
C LEU A 25 2.07 1.35 -11.08
N GLN A 26 2.06 0.09 -10.62
CA GLN A 26 3.24 -0.52 -10.00
C GLN A 26 4.36 -0.74 -11.02
N LEU A 27 4.05 -1.26 -12.19
CA LEU A 27 5.06 -1.44 -13.23
C LEU A 27 5.62 -0.09 -13.70
N MET A 28 4.79 0.94 -13.85
CA MET A 28 5.25 2.31 -14.20
C MET A 28 6.08 2.91 -13.05
N GLY A 29 5.64 2.75 -11.79
CA GLY A 29 6.33 3.25 -10.61
C GLY A 29 7.72 2.63 -10.43
N ALA A 30 7.91 1.38 -10.80
CA ALA A 30 9.19 0.69 -10.77
C ALA A 30 10.28 1.38 -11.63
N PHE A 31 9.89 2.15 -12.63
CA PHE A 31 10.82 2.97 -13.45
C PHE A 31 11.17 4.31 -12.81
N ILE A 32 10.36 4.81 -11.87
CA ILE A 32 10.57 6.10 -11.20
C ILE A 32 11.18 5.81 -9.82
N LYS A 33 12.52 5.80 -9.76
CA LYS A 33 13.24 5.49 -8.51
C LYS A 33 13.76 6.77 -7.86
N PHE A 34 13.53 6.89 -6.57
CA PHE A 34 14.20 7.83 -5.69
C PHE A 34 15.11 7.04 -4.72
N GLY A 35 16.41 7.02 -4.99
CA GLY A 35 17.35 6.20 -4.24
C GLY A 35 17.10 4.70 -4.48
N MET A 36 16.96 3.92 -3.40
CA MET A 36 16.76 2.47 -3.46
C MET A 36 15.29 2.04 -3.67
N PHE A 37 14.34 2.99 -3.69
CA PHE A 37 12.90 2.71 -3.72
C PHE A 37 12.18 3.40 -4.87
N SER A 38 11.11 2.77 -5.34
CA SER A 38 10.18 3.32 -6.33
C SER A 38 9.03 4.05 -5.65
N VAL A 39 8.54 5.11 -6.28
CA VAL A 39 7.37 5.85 -5.80
C VAL A 39 6.11 5.06 -6.10
N SER A 40 5.36 4.69 -5.07
CA SER A 40 4.14 3.90 -5.21
C SER A 40 2.90 4.79 -5.37
N LEU A 41 2.50 5.08 -6.61
CA LEU A 41 1.19 5.65 -6.92
C LEU A 41 0.03 4.66 -6.70
N VAL A 42 0.38 3.43 -6.42
CA VAL A 42 -0.52 2.26 -6.34
C VAL A 42 -1.46 2.30 -5.15
N LEU A 43 -1.08 3.01 -4.07
CA LEU A 43 -1.93 3.10 -2.88
C LEU A 43 -3.26 3.84 -3.17
N ILE A 44 -3.30 4.71 -4.19
CA ILE A 44 -4.52 5.42 -4.60
C ILE A 44 -5.62 4.46 -5.06
N PRO A 45 -5.43 3.61 -6.09
CA PRO A 45 -6.44 2.64 -6.49
C PRO A 45 -6.77 1.61 -5.39
N ILE A 46 -5.82 1.28 -4.50
CA ILE A 46 -6.09 0.43 -3.34
C ILE A 46 -7.09 1.11 -2.40
N VAL A 47 -6.88 2.38 -2.04
CA VAL A 47 -7.81 3.17 -1.19
C VAL A 47 -9.18 3.30 -1.86
N ILE A 48 -9.23 3.61 -3.16
CA ILE A 48 -10.49 3.72 -3.91
C ILE A 48 -11.24 2.38 -3.90
N GLY A 49 -10.57 1.29 -4.25
CA GLY A 49 -11.15 -0.05 -4.29
C GLY A 49 -11.63 -0.51 -2.91
N ALA A 50 -10.86 -0.24 -1.86
CA ALA A 50 -11.19 -0.55 -0.48
C ALA A 50 -12.40 0.25 0.01
N ALA A 51 -12.49 1.54 -0.33
CA ALA A 51 -13.63 2.40 0.04
C ALA A 51 -14.92 2.01 -0.69
N VAL A 52 -14.82 1.68 -1.98
CA VAL A 52 -15.98 1.34 -2.84
C VAL A 52 -16.48 -0.09 -2.60
N CYS A 53 -15.57 -1.06 -2.61
CA CYS A 53 -15.89 -2.48 -2.61
C CYS A 53 -15.67 -3.16 -1.26
N GLY A 54 -15.02 -2.45 -0.33
CA GLY A 54 -14.79 -2.90 1.03
C GLY A 54 -13.43 -3.57 1.26
N SER A 55 -13.16 -3.88 2.54
CA SER A 55 -11.86 -4.36 3.03
C SER A 55 -11.36 -5.62 2.31
N GLY A 56 -12.26 -6.54 1.89
CA GLY A 56 -11.87 -7.76 1.19
C GLY A 56 -11.26 -7.46 -0.19
N ILE A 57 -11.87 -6.56 -0.97
CA ILE A 57 -11.30 -6.12 -2.25
C ILE A 57 -10.06 -5.27 -2.02
N GLY A 58 -10.02 -4.44 -0.96
CA GLY A 58 -8.82 -3.71 -0.56
C GLY A 58 -7.64 -4.66 -0.29
N ALA A 59 -7.87 -5.73 0.48
CA ALA A 59 -6.86 -6.77 0.74
C ALA A 59 -6.40 -7.48 -0.54
N TRP A 60 -7.32 -7.80 -1.45
CA TRP A 60 -7.02 -8.37 -2.76
C TRP A 60 -6.11 -7.45 -3.59
N LEU A 61 -6.47 -6.16 -3.70
CA LEU A 61 -5.67 -5.18 -4.44
C LEU A 61 -4.27 -5.02 -3.82
N GLY A 62 -4.19 -5.04 -2.50
CA GLY A 62 -2.91 -5.03 -1.78
C GLY A 62 -2.10 -6.31 -1.99
N LEU A 63 -2.74 -7.48 -2.12
CA LEU A 63 -2.08 -8.74 -2.48
C LEU A 63 -1.49 -8.65 -3.89
N VAL A 64 -2.27 -8.16 -4.86
CA VAL A 64 -1.81 -7.96 -6.24
C VAL A 64 -0.64 -6.99 -6.28
N PHE A 65 -0.72 -5.89 -5.54
CA PHE A 65 0.39 -4.93 -5.38
C PHE A 65 1.66 -5.64 -4.90
N GLY A 66 1.58 -6.40 -3.80
CA GLY A 66 2.72 -7.14 -3.27
C GLY A 66 3.29 -8.15 -4.26
N ALA A 67 2.43 -8.88 -4.98
CA ALA A 67 2.85 -9.82 -6.02
C ALA A 67 3.62 -9.12 -7.17
N VAL A 68 3.10 -7.98 -7.64
CA VAL A 68 3.77 -7.20 -8.70
C VAL A 68 5.10 -6.61 -8.22
N VAL A 69 5.22 -6.15 -6.97
CA VAL A 69 6.49 -5.70 -6.38
C VAL A 69 7.54 -6.80 -6.40
N LEU A 70 7.16 -8.05 -6.09
CA LEU A 70 8.09 -9.19 -6.14
C LEU A 70 8.52 -9.52 -7.57
N LEU A 71 7.63 -9.34 -8.56
CA LEU A 71 7.89 -9.65 -9.97
C LEU A 71 8.61 -8.53 -10.72
N SER A 72 8.40 -7.27 -10.33
CA SER A 72 9.00 -6.09 -10.99
C SER A 72 10.47 -5.86 -10.65
N GLY A 73 11.00 -6.58 -9.67
CA GLY A 73 12.37 -6.42 -9.20
C GLY A 73 12.55 -5.31 -8.15
N ASP A 74 11.49 -4.61 -7.76
CA ASP A 74 11.55 -3.56 -6.72
C ASP A 74 12.04 -4.09 -5.37
N ALA A 75 11.76 -5.37 -5.06
CA ALA A 75 12.22 -6.05 -3.86
C ALA A 75 13.60 -6.73 -4.03
N GLY A 76 14.30 -6.53 -5.15
CA GLY A 76 15.51 -7.28 -5.52
C GLY A 76 16.60 -7.24 -4.46
N ALA A 77 16.88 -6.07 -3.88
CA ALA A 77 17.89 -5.92 -2.83
C ALA A 77 17.62 -6.79 -1.59
N PHE A 78 16.35 -6.90 -1.20
CA PHE A 78 15.92 -7.72 -0.06
C PHE A 78 15.81 -9.22 -0.43
N LEU A 79 15.39 -9.54 -1.66
CA LEU A 79 15.35 -10.92 -2.17
C LEU A 79 16.73 -11.53 -2.22
N ALA A 80 17.77 -10.76 -2.54
CA ALA A 80 19.15 -11.23 -2.53
C ALA A 80 19.66 -11.64 -1.14
N VAL A 81 19.06 -11.09 -0.07
CA VAL A 81 19.45 -11.35 1.32
C VAL A 81 18.62 -12.48 1.94
N ASN A 82 17.31 -12.36 1.90
CA ASN A 82 16.39 -13.30 2.57
C ASN A 82 15.08 -13.41 1.77
N VAL A 83 14.99 -14.43 0.92
CA VAL A 83 13.81 -14.66 0.07
C VAL A 83 12.52 -14.86 0.88
N PRO A 84 12.45 -15.77 1.89
CA PRO A 84 11.23 -15.96 2.67
C PRO A 84 10.80 -14.68 3.43
N GLY A 85 11.74 -14.00 4.08
CA GLY A 85 11.48 -12.75 4.81
C GLY A 85 10.93 -11.65 3.90
N THR A 86 11.48 -11.52 2.69
CA THR A 86 11.00 -10.56 1.69
C THR A 86 9.58 -10.87 1.22
N ILE A 87 9.30 -12.12 0.85
CA ILE A 87 7.97 -12.53 0.37
C ILE A 87 6.92 -12.26 1.46
N ILE A 88 7.17 -12.70 2.69
CA ILE A 88 6.26 -12.49 3.82
C ILE A 88 6.01 -10.99 4.04
N THR A 89 7.08 -10.20 4.13
CA THR A 89 6.98 -8.75 4.39
C THR A 89 6.21 -8.04 3.28
N VAL A 90 6.52 -8.29 2.02
CA VAL A 90 5.93 -7.61 0.86
C VAL A 90 4.46 -7.97 0.69
N LEU A 91 4.10 -9.25 0.82
CA LEU A 91 2.70 -9.66 0.70
C LEU A 91 1.89 -9.18 1.91
N LEU A 92 2.42 -9.31 3.12
CA LEU A 92 1.74 -8.88 4.34
C LEU A 92 1.48 -7.37 4.35
N LYS A 93 2.49 -6.53 4.01
CA LYS A 93 2.31 -5.08 3.96
C LYS A 93 1.24 -4.68 2.95
N GLY A 94 1.21 -5.32 1.78
CA GLY A 94 0.23 -5.07 0.74
C GLY A 94 -1.19 -5.46 1.17
N VAL A 95 -1.39 -6.69 1.61
CA VAL A 95 -2.70 -7.19 2.08
C VAL A 95 -3.24 -6.34 3.23
N ALA A 96 -2.39 -6.07 4.23
CA ALA A 96 -2.81 -5.33 5.41
C ALA A 96 -3.15 -3.87 5.10
N CYS A 97 -2.35 -3.16 4.27
CA CYS A 97 -2.65 -1.76 3.96
C CYS A 97 -4.02 -1.61 3.29
N GLY A 98 -4.36 -2.47 2.33
CA GLY A 98 -5.66 -2.46 1.67
C GLY A 98 -6.82 -2.88 2.58
N PHE A 99 -6.60 -3.89 3.42
CA PHE A 99 -7.60 -4.34 4.40
C PHE A 99 -7.93 -3.24 5.42
N PHE A 100 -6.91 -2.66 6.05
CA PHE A 100 -7.09 -1.63 7.08
C PHE A 100 -7.62 -0.32 6.50
N ALA A 101 -7.23 0.07 5.29
CA ALA A 101 -7.82 1.21 4.59
C ALA A 101 -9.35 1.05 4.44
N GLY A 102 -9.81 -0.13 4.00
CA GLY A 102 -11.23 -0.42 3.87
C GLY A 102 -11.96 -0.54 5.21
N ALA A 103 -11.32 -1.11 6.24
CA ALA A 103 -11.89 -1.21 7.58
C ALA A 103 -12.08 0.18 8.21
N VAL A 104 -11.07 1.03 8.15
CA VAL A 104 -11.13 2.39 8.69
C VAL A 104 -12.14 3.24 7.91
N TYR A 105 -12.17 3.13 6.57
CA TYR A 105 -13.18 3.80 5.77
C TYR A 105 -14.59 3.49 6.28
N ARG A 106 -14.93 2.19 6.45
CA ARG A 106 -16.25 1.76 6.91
C ARG A 106 -16.59 2.22 8.33
N LEU A 107 -15.60 2.28 9.21
CA LEU A 107 -15.79 2.76 10.58
C LEU A 107 -16.12 4.25 10.62
N VAL A 108 -15.38 5.06 9.86
CA VAL A 108 -15.49 6.52 9.87
C VAL A 108 -16.64 7.01 8.98
N GLU A 109 -17.00 6.29 7.89
CA GLU A 109 -18.09 6.65 6.96
C GLU A 109 -19.43 6.85 7.67
N LYS A 110 -19.64 6.15 8.79
CA LYS A 110 -20.87 6.29 9.60
C LYS A 110 -21.07 7.68 10.17
N TYR A 111 -19.98 8.42 10.38
CA TYR A 111 -19.98 9.77 10.95
C TYR A 111 -19.81 10.82 9.85
N ASN A 112 -18.79 10.67 9.03
CA ASN A 112 -18.48 11.62 7.97
C ASN A 112 -17.74 10.93 6.83
N ARG A 113 -18.35 10.95 5.65
CA ARG A 113 -17.83 10.27 4.46
C ARG A 113 -16.54 10.89 3.92
N TYR A 114 -16.40 12.21 3.99
CA TYR A 114 -15.18 12.90 3.58
C TYR A 114 -14.02 12.57 4.53
N ALA A 115 -14.27 12.60 5.83
CA ALA A 115 -13.31 12.21 6.84
C ALA A 115 -12.88 10.72 6.69
N ALA A 116 -13.82 9.85 6.28
CA ALA A 116 -13.53 8.45 6.02
C ALA A 116 -12.52 8.25 4.87
N VAL A 117 -12.65 9.03 3.79
CA VAL A 117 -11.69 8.99 2.67
C VAL A 117 -10.31 9.42 3.15
N ILE A 118 -10.22 10.54 3.88
CA ILE A 118 -8.94 11.04 4.41
C ILE A 118 -8.32 10.02 5.37
N ALA A 119 -9.11 9.46 6.30
CA ALA A 119 -8.63 8.45 7.24
C ALA A 119 -8.07 7.21 6.53
N ALA A 120 -8.77 6.69 5.53
CA ALA A 120 -8.30 5.57 4.71
C ALA A 120 -7.02 5.92 3.94
N ALA A 121 -6.95 7.14 3.38
CA ALA A 121 -5.80 7.65 2.63
C ALA A 121 -4.54 7.80 3.50
N ILE A 122 -4.71 8.07 4.80
CA ILE A 122 -3.62 8.14 5.78
C ILE A 122 -3.23 6.74 6.27
N VAL A 123 -4.21 5.91 6.62
CA VAL A 123 -3.96 4.58 7.19
C VAL A 123 -3.28 3.65 6.19
N CYS A 124 -3.62 3.75 4.90
CA CYS A 124 -3.04 2.89 3.86
C CYS A 124 -1.50 2.98 3.82
N PRO A 125 -0.87 4.15 3.61
CA PRO A 125 0.59 4.27 3.62
C PRO A 125 1.20 4.01 5.00
N LEU A 126 0.53 4.38 6.10
CA LEU A 126 1.01 4.09 7.46
C LEU A 126 1.18 2.59 7.69
N VAL A 127 0.18 1.79 7.34
CA VAL A 127 0.23 0.33 7.49
C VAL A 127 1.23 -0.28 6.53
N ASN A 128 1.28 0.17 5.27
CA ASN A 128 2.25 -0.31 4.29
C ASN A 128 3.69 -0.11 4.78
N THR A 129 4.03 1.10 5.18
CA THR A 129 5.38 1.44 5.66
C THR A 129 5.67 0.84 7.04
N GLY A 130 4.69 0.84 7.94
CA GLY A 130 4.86 0.25 9.28
C GLY A 130 5.21 -1.24 9.23
N ILE A 131 4.51 -2.02 8.40
CA ILE A 131 4.80 -3.45 8.23
C ILE A 131 6.13 -3.65 7.50
N PHE A 132 6.48 -2.79 6.54
CA PHE A 132 7.79 -2.82 5.90
C PHE A 132 8.91 -2.62 6.92
N LEU A 133 8.83 -1.60 7.79
CA LEU A 133 9.81 -1.34 8.83
C LEU A 133 9.90 -2.48 9.85
N LEU A 134 8.75 -3.08 10.21
CA LEU A 134 8.73 -4.29 11.05
C LEU A 134 9.44 -5.46 10.38
N GLY A 135 9.22 -5.67 9.09
CA GLY A 135 9.92 -6.69 8.31
C GLY A 135 11.44 -6.44 8.25
N CYS A 136 11.86 -5.18 8.05
CA CYS A 136 13.27 -4.79 8.12
C CYS A 136 13.87 -5.12 9.49
N ARG A 137 13.16 -4.82 10.56
CA ARG A 137 13.59 -5.11 11.93
C ARG A 137 13.74 -6.60 12.22
N LEU A 138 12.82 -7.42 11.68
CA LEU A 138 12.76 -8.85 11.99
C LEU A 138 13.70 -9.69 11.12
N PHE A 139 13.85 -9.34 9.84
CA PHE A 139 14.50 -10.21 8.86
C PHE A 139 15.77 -9.64 8.23
N PHE A 140 16.02 -8.32 8.35
CA PHE A 140 17.04 -7.63 7.57
C PHE A 140 17.94 -6.70 8.39
N MET A 141 17.89 -6.76 9.74
CA MET A 141 18.55 -5.77 10.57
C MET A 141 20.07 -5.70 10.35
N ASP A 142 20.73 -6.84 10.17
CA ASP A 142 22.17 -6.90 9.93
C ASP A 142 22.55 -6.27 8.58
N THR A 143 21.72 -6.51 7.56
CA THR A 143 21.90 -5.91 6.23
C THR A 143 21.66 -4.41 6.26
N VAL A 144 20.61 -3.97 6.96
CA VAL A 144 20.31 -2.55 7.14
C VAL A 144 21.43 -1.84 7.87
N ALA A 145 22.03 -2.48 8.87
CA ALA A 145 23.21 -1.94 9.60
C ALA A 145 24.42 -1.81 8.66
N ALA A 146 24.67 -2.81 7.81
CA ALA A 146 25.75 -2.75 6.84
C ALA A 146 25.53 -1.61 5.81
N TRP A 147 24.30 -1.40 5.33
CA TRP A 147 23.97 -0.29 4.44
C TRP A 147 24.09 1.07 5.12
N ALA A 148 23.66 1.18 6.38
CA ALA A 148 23.82 2.40 7.17
C ALA A 148 25.29 2.81 7.35
N ALA A 149 26.15 1.84 7.62
CA ALA A 149 27.59 2.05 7.73
C ALA A 149 28.23 2.49 6.40
N ALA A 150 27.74 1.96 5.28
CA ALA A 150 28.24 2.30 3.95
C ALA A 150 27.82 3.72 3.47
N GLU A 151 26.74 4.29 4.01
CA GLU A 151 26.19 5.60 3.62
C GLU A 151 26.39 6.68 4.72
N ASP A 152 27.45 6.61 5.52
CA ASP A 152 27.83 7.58 6.57
C ASP A 152 26.78 7.79 7.68
N PHE A 153 25.82 6.88 7.85
CA PHE A 153 24.89 6.88 8.98
C PHE A 153 25.50 6.25 10.25
N GLY A 154 26.74 5.75 10.16
CA GLY A 154 27.45 5.07 11.24
C GLY A 154 26.70 3.84 11.76
N ASP A 155 26.77 3.57 13.05
CA ASP A 155 26.13 2.40 13.68
C ASP A 155 24.61 2.56 13.87
N ASN A 156 23.97 3.62 13.35
CA ASN A 156 22.57 3.90 13.62
C ASN A 156 21.63 3.37 12.53
N ALA A 157 21.56 2.04 12.42
CA ALA A 157 20.67 1.33 11.48
C ALA A 157 19.20 1.75 11.59
N VAL A 158 18.71 2.07 12.80
CA VAL A 158 17.32 2.52 13.01
C VAL A 158 17.10 3.87 12.35
N ARG A 159 18.02 4.81 12.49
CA ARG A 159 17.96 6.12 11.85
C ARG A 159 17.96 5.98 10.32
N TYR A 160 18.81 5.12 9.78
CA TYR A 160 18.84 4.78 8.35
C TYR A 160 17.50 4.24 7.85
N MET A 161 16.90 3.28 8.58
CA MET A 161 15.58 2.74 8.26
C MET A 161 14.52 3.84 8.14
N PHE A 162 14.44 4.74 9.11
CA PHE A 162 13.40 5.75 9.14
C PHE A 162 13.62 6.89 8.13
N PHE A 163 14.86 7.31 7.91
CA PHE A 163 15.14 8.48 7.05
C PHE A 163 15.41 8.10 5.60
N VAL A 164 16.11 6.99 5.35
CA VAL A 164 16.49 6.57 3.99
C VAL A 164 15.52 5.56 3.44
N LEU A 165 15.25 4.45 4.16
CA LEU A 165 14.42 3.38 3.64
C LEU A 165 12.93 3.72 3.60
N ALA A 166 12.41 4.47 4.55
CA ALA A 166 10.99 4.78 4.63
C ALA A 166 10.67 6.25 4.37
N GLY A 167 11.50 7.19 4.86
CA GLY A 167 11.11 8.58 5.06
C GLY A 167 10.63 9.30 3.81
N GLY A 168 11.44 9.35 2.75
CA GLY A 168 11.10 10.08 1.54
C GLY A 168 9.90 9.49 0.83
N ASN A 169 9.89 8.17 0.66
CA ASN A 169 8.80 7.47 -0.01
C ASN A 169 7.48 7.55 0.78
N PHE A 170 7.54 7.33 2.09
CA PHE A 170 6.36 7.43 2.96
C PHE A 170 5.73 8.83 2.94
N LEU A 171 6.53 9.89 3.07
CA LEU A 171 6.03 11.26 3.05
C LEU A 171 5.39 11.60 1.71
N PHE A 172 6.03 11.20 0.61
CA PHE A 172 5.48 11.40 -0.73
C PHE A 172 4.15 10.67 -0.92
N GLU A 173 4.09 9.38 -0.58
CA GLU A 173 2.87 8.57 -0.66
C GLU A 173 1.73 9.15 0.20
N LEU A 174 2.05 9.56 1.43
CA LEU A 174 1.10 10.17 2.35
C LEU A 174 0.54 11.48 1.81
N CYS A 175 1.41 12.41 1.40
CA CYS A 175 1.02 13.69 0.82
C CYS A 175 0.15 13.48 -0.42
N LEU A 176 0.56 12.59 -1.31
CA LEU A 176 -0.16 12.32 -2.55
C LEU A 176 -1.56 11.74 -2.30
N ASN A 177 -1.67 10.77 -1.39
CA ASN A 177 -2.96 10.19 -1.00
C ASN A 177 -3.90 11.24 -0.39
N ILE A 178 -3.38 12.15 0.45
CA ILE A 178 -4.18 13.23 1.05
C ILE A 178 -4.61 14.23 -0.02
N VAL A 179 -3.71 14.66 -0.91
CA VAL A 179 -4.02 15.62 -1.98
C VAL A 179 -5.06 15.07 -2.96
N ILE A 180 -5.05 13.77 -3.23
CA ILE A 180 -6.02 13.12 -4.13
C ILE A 180 -7.35 12.77 -3.43
N SER A 181 -7.40 12.79 -2.08
CA SER A 181 -8.62 12.48 -1.31
C SER A 181 -9.88 13.22 -1.77
N PRO A 182 -9.87 14.54 -2.12
CA PRO A 182 -11.05 15.23 -2.64
C PRO A 182 -11.56 14.64 -3.96
N ILE A 183 -10.64 14.19 -4.82
CA ILE A 183 -11.00 13.54 -6.10
C ILE A 183 -11.64 12.19 -5.82
N ILE A 184 -11.06 11.40 -4.93
CA ILE A 184 -11.62 10.12 -4.49
C ILE A 184 -13.05 10.32 -3.94
N PHE A 185 -13.24 11.33 -3.09
CA PHE A 185 -14.54 11.65 -2.53
C PHE A 185 -15.59 11.99 -3.61
N ARG A 186 -15.21 12.78 -4.61
CA ARG A 186 -16.10 13.10 -5.75
C ARG A 186 -16.50 11.84 -6.54
N LEU A 187 -15.55 10.98 -6.85
CA LEU A 187 -15.81 9.71 -7.56
C LEU A 187 -16.79 8.81 -6.78
N LEU A 188 -16.61 8.69 -5.46
CA LEU A 188 -17.50 7.93 -4.60
C LEU A 188 -18.93 8.49 -4.57
N ASN A 189 -19.08 9.81 -4.62
CA ASN A 189 -20.40 10.45 -4.63
C ASN A 189 -21.14 10.31 -5.95
N ILE A 190 -20.44 10.38 -7.09
CA ILE A 190 -21.04 10.15 -8.43
C ILE A 190 -21.61 8.74 -8.50
N ARG A 191 -20.84 7.75 -8.07
CA ARG A 191 -21.28 6.34 -8.10
C ARG A 191 -22.52 6.07 -7.25
N LYS A 192 -22.64 6.71 -6.06
CA LYS A 192 -23.84 6.55 -5.20
C LYS A 192 -25.11 7.15 -5.79
N LYS A 193 -25.00 8.12 -6.71
CA LYS A 193 -26.16 8.70 -7.40
C LYS A 193 -26.66 7.85 -8.57
N GLN A 194 -25.85 6.90 -9.04
CA GLN A 194 -26.17 6.06 -10.20
C GLN A 194 -26.62 4.64 -9.83
N GLY A 195 -26.60 4.25 -8.57
CA GLY A 195 -27.05 2.97 -8.04
C GLY A 195 -28.10 3.10 -6.97
#